data_2fc05cd8c8c5e48c0501caa185e6fbad
#
_entry.id   2fc05cd8c8c5e48c0501caa185e6fbad
#
_cell.length_a   1.000
_cell.length_b   1.000
_cell.length_c   1.000
_cell.angle_alpha   90.00
_cell.angle_beta   90.00
_cell.angle_gamma   90.00
#
_symmetry.space_group_name_H-M   'P 1'
#
loop_
_entity.id
_entity.type
_entity.pdbx_description
1 polymer ?
#
loop_
_entity_poly.entity_id
_entity_poly.type
_entity_poly.pdbx_seq_one_letter_code
_entity_poly.pdbx_strand_id
1 'polypeptide(L)'
;RGHQLDESIEHLPIVLGNYTETIDGKTEEYNIEAFNHGSATRKVLAIFNELGLGHDLYRARSNRKIRAGKATMRGRVHKTPKSVLLVVKEKSGLAHAARNLPGVDVVAAKDLSAEDLAPGGDVGRLTVFTKDAVEALN
;
A
#
# COMPACT_ATOMS: atom_id res chain seq x y z
N ARG A 1 -19.65 -17.45 0.34
CA ARG A 1 -20.42 -16.42 -0.38
C ARG A 1 -19.42 -15.44 -0.95
N GLY A 2 -19.16 -15.53 -2.27
CA GLY A 2 -18.30 -14.62 -2.99
C GLY A 2 -18.86 -13.21 -2.86
N HIS A 3 -18.07 -12.28 -2.36
CA HIS A 3 -18.31 -10.87 -2.60
C HIS A 3 -18.13 -10.68 -4.10
N GLN A 4 -19.22 -10.38 -4.80
CA GLN A 4 -19.15 -9.81 -6.14
C GLN A 4 -18.36 -8.51 -6.01
N LEU A 5 -17.13 -8.52 -6.48
CA LEU A 5 -16.38 -7.29 -6.73
C LEU A 5 -17.18 -6.55 -7.82
N ASP A 6 -17.52 -5.32 -7.53
CA ASP A 6 -18.17 -4.45 -8.51
C ASP A 6 -17.23 -4.37 -9.73
N GLU A 7 -17.66 -4.94 -10.85
CA GLU A 7 -16.86 -5.05 -12.09
C GLU A 7 -16.52 -3.69 -12.71
N SER A 8 -17.00 -2.61 -12.09
CA SER A 8 -16.77 -1.23 -12.56
C SER A 8 -15.43 -0.62 -12.14
N ILE A 9 -14.67 -1.27 -11.25
CA ILE A 9 -13.32 -0.81 -10.88
C ILE A 9 -12.32 -1.58 -11.74
N GLU A 10 -12.01 -1.04 -12.90
CA GLU A 10 -10.83 -1.45 -13.63
C GLU A 10 -9.63 -1.29 -12.69
N HIS A 11 -8.96 -2.40 -12.38
CA HIS A 11 -7.77 -2.43 -11.52
C HIS A 11 -6.56 -1.83 -12.26
N LEU A 12 -6.71 -0.56 -12.65
CA LEU A 12 -5.59 0.19 -13.22
C LEU A 12 -4.60 0.52 -12.11
N PRO A 13 -3.30 0.40 -12.36
CA PRO A 13 -2.29 0.81 -11.40
C PRO A 13 -2.44 2.30 -11.09
N ILE A 14 -2.54 2.64 -9.81
CA ILE A 14 -2.61 4.02 -9.35
C ILE A 14 -1.19 4.56 -9.30
N VAL A 15 -0.92 5.58 -10.13
CA VAL A 15 0.38 6.27 -10.15
C VAL A 15 0.32 7.47 -9.22
N LEU A 16 1.13 7.44 -8.16
CA LEU A 16 1.31 8.58 -7.26
C LEU A 16 2.35 9.54 -7.84
N GLY A 17 1.89 10.72 -8.22
CA GLY A 17 2.74 11.87 -8.52
C GLY A 17 2.76 12.86 -7.34
N ASN A 18 3.31 14.05 -7.55
CA ASN A 18 3.13 15.16 -6.62
C ASN A 18 1.63 15.49 -6.56
N TYR A 19 1.06 15.37 -5.36
CA TYR A 19 -0.34 15.67 -5.14
C TYR A 19 -0.47 17.13 -4.67
N THR A 20 -1.30 17.88 -5.37
CA THR A 20 -1.64 19.26 -4.98
C THR A 20 -3.10 19.29 -4.54
N GLU A 21 -3.34 19.59 -3.28
CA GLU A 21 -4.68 19.82 -2.77
C GLU A 21 -4.92 21.32 -2.63
N THR A 22 -6.05 21.80 -3.14
CA THR A 22 -6.48 23.18 -2.99
C THR A 22 -7.65 23.20 -2.02
N ILE A 23 -7.37 23.48 -0.74
CA ILE A 23 -8.39 23.72 0.28
C ILE A 23 -8.39 25.22 0.60
N ASP A 24 -9.56 25.87 0.51
CA ASP A 24 -9.77 27.31 0.82
C ASP A 24 -8.78 28.27 0.12
N GLY A 25 -8.43 27.97 -1.14
CA GLY A 25 -7.57 28.84 -1.93
C GLY A 25 -6.08 28.76 -1.58
N LYS A 26 -5.68 27.84 -0.70
CA LYS A 26 -4.28 27.50 -0.44
C LYS A 26 -3.95 26.18 -1.11
N THR A 27 -2.96 26.21 -2.00
CA THR A 27 -2.43 25.00 -2.65
C THR A 27 -1.32 24.44 -1.78
N GLU A 28 -1.53 23.29 -1.18
CA GLU A 28 -0.47 22.55 -0.48
C GLU A 28 0.08 21.47 -1.40
N GLU A 29 1.35 21.58 -1.76
CA GLU A 29 2.07 20.55 -2.50
C GLU A 29 2.58 19.48 -1.53
N TYR A 30 2.02 18.29 -1.61
CA TYR A 30 2.53 17.14 -0.86
C TYR A 30 3.63 16.45 -1.67
N ASN A 31 4.88 16.81 -1.40
CA ASN A 31 6.02 16.09 -1.95
C ASN A 31 6.20 14.78 -1.16
N ILE A 32 5.92 13.65 -1.83
CA ILE A 32 5.98 12.32 -1.24
C ILE A 32 7.41 11.95 -0.80
N GLU A 33 8.43 12.60 -1.36
CA GLU A 33 9.83 12.38 -1.01
C GLU A 33 10.23 13.00 0.34
N ALA A 34 9.51 14.00 0.84
CA ALA A 34 9.85 14.77 2.04
C ALA A 34 9.29 14.19 3.35
N PHE A 35 8.90 12.92 3.41
CA PHE A 35 8.36 12.31 4.63
C PHE A 35 9.42 12.03 5.68
N ASN A 36 9.65 12.99 6.56
CA ASN A 36 10.46 12.82 7.77
C ASN A 36 9.69 12.08 8.89
N HIS A 37 10.39 11.21 9.54
CA HIS A 37 10.09 10.03 10.32
C HIS A 37 8.92 9.97 11.34
N GLY A 38 8.39 10.98 11.91
CA GLY A 38 7.47 10.80 13.06
C GLY A 38 5.96 10.81 12.74
N SER A 39 5.53 11.60 11.78
CA SER A 39 4.13 11.71 11.34
C SER A 39 3.86 11.02 10.01
N ALA A 40 4.88 10.42 9.43
CA ALA A 40 4.87 9.89 8.07
C ALA A 40 3.80 8.82 7.84
N THR A 41 3.64 7.86 8.75
CA THR A 41 2.62 6.80 8.61
C THR A 41 1.20 7.37 8.59
N ARG A 42 0.91 8.39 9.40
CA ARG A 42 -0.42 9.04 9.42
C ARG A 42 -0.70 9.76 8.10
N LYS A 43 0.31 10.45 7.54
CA LYS A 43 0.20 11.13 6.26
C LYS A 43 -0.02 10.13 5.11
N VAL A 44 0.73 9.03 5.09
CA VAL A 44 0.52 7.95 4.09
C VAL A 44 -0.88 7.35 4.21
N LEU A 45 -1.37 7.15 5.45
CA LEU A 45 -2.74 6.68 5.67
C LEU A 45 -3.78 7.67 5.15
N ALA A 46 -3.58 8.97 5.34
CA ALA A 46 -4.46 10.00 4.80
C ALA A 46 -4.50 9.95 3.27
N ILE A 47 -3.35 9.92 2.60
CA ILE A 47 -3.25 9.78 1.15
C ILE A 47 -3.95 8.52 0.64
N PHE A 48 -3.75 7.38 1.30
CA PHE A 48 -4.41 6.14 0.90
C PHE A 48 -5.94 6.20 1.08
N ASN A 49 -6.44 6.92 2.09
CA ASN A 49 -7.87 7.15 2.27
C ASN A 49 -8.45 8.04 1.16
N GLU A 50 -7.74 9.11 0.77
CA GLU A 50 -8.13 10.00 -0.32
C GLU A 50 -8.15 9.27 -1.67
N LEU A 51 -7.21 8.34 -1.90
CA LEU A 51 -7.19 7.47 -3.06
C LEU A 51 -8.27 6.37 -3.04
N GLY A 52 -9.12 6.32 -2.00
CA GLY A 52 -10.16 5.31 -1.86
C GLY A 52 -9.68 3.94 -1.38
N LEU A 53 -8.41 3.80 -1.00
CA LEU A 53 -7.81 2.53 -0.55
C LEU A 53 -8.09 2.21 0.92
N GLY A 54 -8.77 3.11 1.65
CA GLY A 54 -9.06 2.97 3.08
C GLY A 54 -9.84 1.70 3.41
N HIS A 55 -10.76 1.28 2.53
CA HIS A 55 -11.56 0.07 2.72
C HIS A 55 -10.68 -1.19 2.75
N ASP A 56 -9.69 -1.29 1.87
CA ASP A 56 -8.79 -2.45 1.83
C ASP A 56 -7.85 -2.51 3.03
N LEU A 57 -7.37 -1.35 3.49
CA LEU A 57 -6.60 -1.25 4.73
C LEU A 57 -7.43 -1.65 5.95
N TYR A 58 -8.68 -1.22 6.02
CA TYR A 58 -9.62 -1.61 7.07
C TYR A 58 -9.88 -3.13 7.04
N ARG A 59 -10.10 -3.71 5.85
CA ARG A 59 -10.24 -5.16 5.66
C ARG A 59 -9.02 -5.91 6.19
N ALA A 60 -7.81 -5.45 5.87
CA ALA A 60 -6.58 -6.09 6.33
C ALA A 60 -6.40 -6.00 7.85
N ARG A 61 -6.79 -4.87 8.45
CA ARG A 61 -6.73 -4.65 9.91
C ARG A 61 -7.75 -5.50 10.65
N SER A 62 -9.01 -5.52 10.21
CA SER A 62 -10.11 -6.25 10.87
C SER A 62 -9.93 -7.77 10.78
N ASN A 63 -9.36 -8.26 9.67
CA ASN A 63 -9.10 -9.68 9.45
C ASN A 63 -7.75 -10.17 10.02
N ARG A 64 -7.05 -9.34 10.80
CA ARG A 64 -5.86 -9.77 11.53
C ARG A 64 -6.27 -10.76 12.62
N LYS A 65 -5.72 -11.98 12.58
CA LYS A 65 -6.03 -13.03 13.52
C LYS A 65 -4.78 -13.70 14.08
N ILE A 66 -4.94 -14.31 15.25
CA ILE A 66 -3.89 -15.13 15.86
C ILE A 66 -3.84 -16.48 15.14
N ARG A 67 -2.64 -16.96 14.85
CA ARG A 67 -2.41 -18.27 14.25
C ARG A 67 -2.60 -19.36 15.31
N ALA A 68 -3.13 -20.50 14.90
CA ALA A 68 -3.19 -21.70 15.74
C ALA A 68 -1.91 -22.53 15.60
N GLY A 69 -1.65 -23.38 16.61
CA GLY A 69 -0.63 -24.40 16.57
C GLY A 69 0.81 -23.88 16.74
N LYS A 70 1.77 -24.66 16.25
CA LYS A 70 3.22 -24.44 16.43
C LYS A 70 3.73 -23.11 15.87
N ALA A 71 3.01 -22.49 14.92
CA ALA A 71 3.39 -21.21 14.35
C ALA A 71 3.43 -20.09 15.40
N THR A 72 2.52 -20.11 16.38
CA THR A 72 2.48 -19.17 17.49
C THR A 72 3.73 -19.28 18.36
N MET A 73 4.16 -20.49 18.69
CA MET A 73 5.37 -20.74 19.48
C MET A 73 6.65 -20.34 18.76
N ARG A 74 6.63 -20.34 17.41
CA ARG A 74 7.77 -19.95 16.58
C ARG A 74 7.81 -18.46 16.25
N GLY A 75 7.20 -17.59 17.05
CA GLY A 75 7.21 -16.14 16.88
C GLY A 75 6.28 -15.61 15.77
N ARG A 76 5.52 -16.47 15.08
CA ARG A 76 4.57 -16.07 14.02
C ARG A 76 3.14 -16.01 14.57
N VAL A 77 2.94 -15.18 15.59
CA VAL A 77 1.69 -15.11 16.34
C VAL A 77 0.52 -14.62 15.47
N HIS A 78 0.74 -13.60 14.66
CA HIS A 78 -0.32 -12.96 13.89
C HIS A 78 -0.28 -13.34 12.40
N LYS A 79 -1.47 -13.43 11.81
CA LYS A 79 -1.67 -13.48 10.35
C LYS A 79 -2.49 -12.25 9.95
N THR A 80 -1.93 -11.41 9.09
CA THR A 80 -2.60 -10.25 8.49
C THR A 80 -2.77 -10.54 7.01
N PRO A 81 -3.96 -10.38 6.42
CA PRO A 81 -4.16 -10.49 4.99
C PRO A 81 -3.31 -9.47 4.23
N LYS A 82 -2.90 -9.81 3.03
CA LYS A 82 -2.26 -8.87 2.13
C LYS A 82 -3.26 -7.78 1.71
N SER A 83 -2.77 -6.56 1.62
CA SER A 83 -3.49 -5.37 1.20
C SER A 83 -2.72 -4.71 0.05
N VAL A 84 -2.66 -3.40 0.04
CA VAL A 84 -2.01 -2.60 -1.00
C VAL A 84 -0.53 -2.96 -1.17
N LEU A 85 -0.09 -3.05 -2.42
CA LEU A 85 1.33 -3.09 -2.78
C LEU A 85 1.75 -1.67 -3.20
N LEU A 86 2.77 -1.13 -2.57
CA LEU A 86 3.37 0.14 -2.95
C LEU A 86 4.70 -0.12 -3.66
N VAL A 87 4.80 0.32 -4.90
CA VAL A 87 6.03 0.21 -5.69
C VAL A 87 6.72 1.58 -5.73
N VAL A 88 7.94 1.62 -5.25
CA VAL A 88 8.78 2.83 -5.18
C VAL A 88 10.06 2.63 -5.98
N LYS A 89 10.67 3.71 -6.44
CA LYS A 89 11.98 3.64 -7.11
C LYS A 89 13.05 3.07 -6.18
N GLU A 90 13.16 3.65 -4.98
CA GLU A 90 14.07 3.23 -3.93
C GLU A 90 13.37 3.21 -2.57
N LYS A 91 13.82 2.34 -1.68
CA LYS A 91 13.28 2.22 -0.32
C LYS A 91 13.72 3.40 0.56
N SER A 92 13.03 4.52 0.44
CA SER A 92 13.24 5.75 1.19
C SER A 92 12.31 5.87 2.41
N GLY A 93 12.20 7.05 3.00
CA GLY A 93 11.32 7.34 4.13
C GLY A 93 9.85 6.98 3.90
N LEU A 94 9.34 7.14 2.66
CA LEU A 94 8.00 6.71 2.27
C LEU A 94 7.81 5.20 2.48
N ALA A 95 8.81 4.40 2.06
CA ALA A 95 8.77 2.96 2.22
C ALA A 95 8.68 2.54 3.70
N HIS A 96 9.46 3.20 4.56
CA HIS A 96 9.42 2.95 6.00
C HIS A 96 8.09 3.34 6.63
N ALA A 97 7.49 4.43 6.18
CA ALA A 97 6.19 4.89 6.66
C ALA A 97 5.04 3.96 6.24
N ALA A 98 5.02 3.54 4.98
CA ALA A 98 3.96 2.73 4.41
C ALA A 98 3.97 1.28 4.92
N ARG A 99 5.14 0.66 5.08
CA ARG A 99 5.24 -0.74 5.54
C ARG A 99 4.71 -0.98 6.96
N ASN A 100 4.51 0.09 7.74
CA ASN A 100 3.91 -0.02 9.07
C ASN A 100 2.38 -0.17 9.02
N LEU A 101 1.75 0.09 7.87
CA LEU A 101 0.32 -0.10 7.69
C LEU A 101 -0.05 -1.59 7.56
N PRO A 102 -1.24 -2.00 8.03
CA PRO A 102 -1.63 -3.40 8.04
C PRO A 102 -1.75 -3.98 6.63
N GLY A 103 -0.98 -5.04 6.36
CA GLY A 103 -1.04 -5.76 5.09
C GLY A 103 -0.37 -5.07 3.91
N VAL A 104 0.17 -3.87 4.07
CA VAL A 104 0.89 -3.14 3.04
C VAL A 104 2.29 -3.70 2.88
N ASP A 105 2.65 -4.04 1.66
CA ASP A 105 4.02 -4.36 1.27
C ASP A 105 4.60 -3.21 0.44
N VAL A 106 5.89 -2.98 0.59
CA VAL A 106 6.62 -1.96 -0.18
C VAL A 106 7.80 -2.59 -0.87
N VAL A 107 7.84 -2.46 -2.19
CA VAL A 107 8.85 -3.07 -3.05
C VAL A 107 9.49 -2.00 -3.91
N ALA A 108 10.81 -2.10 -4.12
CA ALA A 108 11.48 -1.24 -5.08
C ALA A 108 11.19 -1.75 -6.51
N ALA A 109 11.10 -0.82 -7.47
CA ALA A 109 10.79 -1.16 -8.87
C ALA A 109 11.69 -2.26 -9.44
N LYS A 110 12.99 -2.21 -9.13
CA LYS A 110 13.98 -3.20 -9.56
C LYS A 110 13.82 -4.59 -8.95
N ASP A 111 13.17 -4.67 -7.77
CA ASP A 111 12.99 -5.92 -6.99
C ASP A 111 11.56 -6.48 -7.18
N LEU A 112 10.74 -5.86 -8.03
CA LEU A 112 9.35 -6.25 -8.22
C LEU A 112 9.24 -7.65 -8.83
N SER A 113 8.52 -8.53 -8.16
CA SER A 113 8.29 -9.91 -8.58
C SER A 113 6.82 -10.20 -8.87
N ALA A 114 6.56 -11.28 -9.63
CA ALA A 114 5.20 -11.73 -9.87
C ALA A 114 4.49 -12.18 -8.57
N GLU A 115 5.24 -12.68 -7.57
CA GLU A 115 4.69 -13.06 -6.27
C GLU A 115 4.18 -11.84 -5.48
N ASP A 116 4.81 -10.67 -5.64
CA ASP A 116 4.35 -9.43 -4.98
C ASP A 116 3.01 -8.96 -5.56
N LEU A 117 2.82 -9.10 -6.88
CA LEU A 117 1.61 -8.72 -7.59
C LEU A 117 0.46 -9.72 -7.39
N ALA A 118 0.80 -11.00 -7.31
CA ALA A 118 -0.16 -12.10 -7.16
C ALA A 118 0.21 -13.02 -5.99
N PRO A 119 0.10 -12.56 -4.74
CA PRO A 119 0.50 -13.32 -3.57
C PRO A 119 -0.34 -14.60 -3.41
N GLY A 120 0.31 -15.74 -3.48
CA GLY A 120 -0.34 -17.05 -3.42
C GLY A 120 -0.94 -17.51 -4.75
N GLY A 121 -0.64 -16.83 -5.85
CA GLY A 121 -1.17 -17.13 -7.19
C GLY A 121 -2.51 -16.48 -7.51
N ASP A 122 -3.11 -15.77 -6.54
CA ASP A 122 -4.36 -15.05 -6.75
C ASP A 122 -4.06 -13.66 -7.32
N VAL A 123 -4.66 -13.36 -8.48
CA VAL A 123 -4.55 -12.06 -9.15
C VAL A 123 -5.46 -11.00 -8.52
N GLY A 124 -5.22 -9.73 -8.81
CA GLY A 124 -6.11 -8.63 -8.42
C GLY A 124 -5.67 -7.90 -7.14
N ARG A 125 -4.39 -7.95 -6.77
CA ARG A 125 -3.86 -7.12 -5.70
C ARG A 125 -3.83 -5.65 -6.11
N LEU A 126 -4.38 -4.77 -5.27
CA LEU A 126 -4.27 -3.32 -5.46
C LEU A 126 -2.81 -2.89 -5.41
N THR A 127 -2.35 -2.28 -6.50
CA THR A 127 -0.96 -1.85 -6.63
C THR A 127 -0.91 -0.36 -6.92
N VAL A 128 -0.08 0.34 -6.15
CA VAL A 128 0.17 1.77 -6.27
C VAL A 128 1.61 1.97 -6.69
N PHE A 129 1.82 2.67 -7.81
CA PHE A 129 3.15 3.01 -8.29
C PHE A 129 3.43 4.48 -8.02
N THR A 130 4.63 4.80 -7.54
CA THR A 130 5.11 6.18 -7.59
C THR A 130 5.51 6.52 -9.02
N LYS A 131 5.42 7.79 -9.41
CA LYS A 131 5.80 8.26 -10.75
C LYS A 131 7.22 7.81 -11.11
N ASP A 132 8.16 8.02 -10.18
CA ASP A 132 9.57 7.65 -10.37
C ASP A 132 9.77 6.13 -10.51
N ALA A 133 8.91 5.32 -9.88
CA ALA A 133 8.95 3.87 -10.04
C ALA A 133 8.52 3.45 -11.44
N VAL A 134 7.52 4.10 -12.03
CA VAL A 134 7.08 3.84 -13.40
C VAL A 134 8.19 4.21 -14.40
N GLU A 135 8.86 5.36 -14.19
CA GLU A 135 9.99 5.77 -15.02
C GLU A 135 11.19 4.80 -14.90
N ALA A 136 11.37 4.17 -13.75
CA ALA A 136 12.44 3.20 -13.51
C ALA A 136 12.15 1.80 -14.09
N LEU A 137 10.89 1.51 -14.44
CA LEU A 137 10.48 0.24 -15.06
C LEU A 137 10.56 0.29 -16.60
N ASN A 138 10.62 1.48 -17.19
CA ASN A 138 10.81 1.70 -18.62
C ASN A 138 12.30 1.68 -18.98
#